data_3f9875800fdc83e805f61df1fd9bdc63
#
_entry.id   3f9875800fdc83e805f61df1fd9bdc63
#
_cell.length_a   1.000
_cell.length_b   1.000
_cell.length_c   1.000
_cell.angle_alpha   90.00
_cell.angle_beta   90.00
_cell.angle_gamma   90.00
#
_symmetry.space_group_name_H-M   'P 1'
#
loop_
_entity.id
_entity.type
_entity.pdbx_description
1 polymer ?
#
loop_
_entity_poly.entity_id
_entity_poly.type
_entity_poly.pdbx_seq_one_letter_code
_entity_poly.pdbx_strand_id
1 'polypeptide(L)'
;MENHATARAAVDTCGVDQRSEEYRLLMAYCGKRKRQRSGPMPQRHGVIQKQGGEDNTLNGVADRLTQIADSVQITTDDIEADGTEDQNDVIRRLVELLKASGDKLNEEINRNPILQRHLQTSFTYSLFEKVTSTLLQMVTGVGGDDPVARVGYPAPEKEERVQREQIALACEVTSRLSALDLHPMSRAMGFGTRYIQEHHTAWVKRHGGWNNVFDSD
;
A
#
# COMPACT_ATOMS: atom_id res chain seq x y z
N MET A 1 17.50 37.28 24.82
CA MET A 1 17.90 36.63 23.54
C MET A 1 17.37 35.22 23.58
N GLU A 2 16.13 35.06 23.12
CA GLU A 2 15.43 33.73 23.08
C GLU A 2 15.65 33.08 21.71
N ASN A 3 16.40 32.00 21.71
CA ASN A 3 16.57 31.15 20.52
C ASN A 3 15.36 30.24 20.37
N HIS A 4 14.38 30.65 19.59
CA HIS A 4 13.37 29.75 19.05
C HIS A 4 14.01 28.88 17.95
N ALA A 5 14.53 27.73 18.33
CA ALA A 5 14.85 26.65 17.40
C ALA A 5 13.54 26.05 16.90
N THR A 6 13.02 26.58 15.80
CA THR A 6 11.91 25.98 15.06
C THR A 6 12.41 24.66 14.47
N ALA A 7 12.01 23.54 15.09
CA ALA A 7 12.20 22.22 14.51
C ALA A 7 11.44 22.18 13.17
N ARG A 8 12.16 22.37 12.06
CA ARG A 8 11.65 22.11 10.72
C ARG A 8 11.31 20.64 10.63
N ALA A 9 10.01 20.33 10.63
CA ALA A 9 9.53 19.01 10.25
C ALA A 9 10.11 18.68 8.87
N ALA A 10 10.74 17.52 8.75
CA ALA A 10 11.23 17.01 7.48
C ALA A 10 10.00 16.67 6.62
N VAL A 11 9.59 17.63 5.79
CA VAL A 11 8.60 17.40 4.74
C VAL A 11 9.37 16.81 3.57
N ASP A 12 9.13 15.54 3.33
CA ASP A 12 9.69 14.85 2.17
C ASP A 12 9.11 15.45 0.87
N THR A 13 9.75 15.21 -0.26
CA THR A 13 9.44 15.74 -1.59
C THR A 13 7.97 15.53 -2.03
N CYS A 14 7.20 14.72 -1.31
CA CYS A 14 5.76 14.44 -1.52
C CYS A 14 4.81 15.26 -0.63
N GLY A 15 5.30 16.14 0.25
CA GLY A 15 4.46 16.97 1.14
C GLY A 15 3.71 16.19 2.23
N VAL A 16 4.08 14.93 2.49
CA VAL A 16 3.44 14.07 3.49
C VAL A 16 4.15 14.20 4.83
N ASP A 17 3.36 14.34 5.90
CA ASP A 17 3.87 14.35 7.27
C ASP A 17 4.30 12.93 7.68
N GLN A 18 5.60 12.73 7.85
CA GLN A 18 6.18 11.46 8.30
C GLN A 18 5.77 11.07 9.74
N ARG A 19 5.13 11.99 10.48
CA ARG A 19 4.59 11.73 11.81
C ARG A 19 3.15 11.24 11.79
N SER A 20 2.50 11.25 10.63
CA SER A 20 1.12 10.76 10.51
C SER A 20 1.01 9.28 10.87
N GLU A 21 -0.14 8.89 11.40
CA GLU A 21 -0.40 7.48 11.77
C GLU A 21 -0.30 6.58 10.54
N GLU A 22 -0.78 7.04 9.38
CA GLU A 22 -0.74 6.31 8.11
C GLU A 22 0.69 6.06 7.65
N TYR A 23 1.58 7.06 7.77
CA TYR A 23 2.99 6.88 7.41
C TYR A 23 3.67 5.89 8.35
N ARG A 24 3.45 6.00 9.67
CA ARG A 24 4.00 5.08 10.68
C ARG A 24 3.47 3.67 10.49
N LEU A 25 2.18 3.51 10.17
CA LEU A 25 1.56 2.23 9.85
C LEU A 25 2.21 1.59 8.62
N LEU A 26 2.37 2.35 7.53
CA LEU A 26 3.05 1.88 6.32
C LEU A 26 4.50 1.50 6.58
N MET A 27 5.23 2.25 7.39
CA MET A 27 6.59 1.91 7.80
C MET A 27 6.65 0.57 8.54
N ALA A 28 5.72 0.36 9.48
CA ALA A 28 5.59 -0.90 10.21
C ALA A 28 5.28 -2.07 9.25
N TYR A 29 4.32 -1.87 8.34
CA TYR A 29 3.92 -2.85 7.33
C TYR A 29 5.09 -3.22 6.39
N CYS A 30 5.73 -2.24 5.78
CA CYS A 30 6.87 -2.46 4.88
C CYS A 30 8.04 -3.15 5.60
N GLY A 31 8.30 -2.78 6.86
CA GLY A 31 9.32 -3.43 7.69
C GLY A 31 9.03 -4.92 7.94
N LYS A 32 7.76 -5.30 8.11
CA LYS A 32 7.36 -6.71 8.25
C LYS A 32 7.52 -7.47 6.93
N ARG A 33 7.04 -6.91 5.82
CA ARG A 33 7.18 -7.52 4.49
C ARG A 33 8.64 -7.72 4.09
N LYS A 34 9.51 -6.75 4.38
CA LYS A 34 10.95 -6.87 4.12
C LYS A 34 11.57 -8.04 4.90
N ARG A 35 11.20 -8.22 6.18
CA ARG A 35 11.69 -9.35 7.00
C ARG A 35 11.20 -10.69 6.47
N GLN A 36 9.95 -10.79 6.02
CA GLN A 36 9.41 -12.02 5.43
C GLN A 36 10.15 -12.43 4.15
N ARG A 37 10.52 -11.45 3.30
CA ARG A 37 11.27 -11.70 2.04
C ARG A 37 12.74 -12.06 2.29
N SER A 38 13.34 -11.56 3.35
CA SER A 38 14.78 -11.77 3.63
C SER A 38 15.11 -13.12 4.28
N GLY A 39 14.11 -13.97 4.60
CA GLY A 39 14.30 -15.24 5.30
C GLY A 39 14.73 -15.08 6.76
N PRO A 40 14.84 -16.18 7.52
CA PRO A 40 15.25 -16.13 8.93
C PRO A 40 16.71 -15.69 9.04
N MET A 41 16.93 -14.45 9.43
CA MET A 41 18.24 -13.98 9.86
C MET A 41 18.60 -14.61 11.21
N PRO A 42 19.87 -15.03 11.45
CA PRO A 42 20.33 -15.47 12.77
C PRO A 42 20.11 -14.33 13.76
N GLN A 43 19.40 -14.64 14.85
CA GLN A 43 19.06 -13.71 15.93
C GLN A 43 20.34 -13.10 16.50
N ARG A 44 20.68 -11.88 16.12
CA ARG A 44 21.50 -11.03 16.96
C ARG A 44 20.60 -10.48 18.04
N HIS A 45 20.88 -10.79 19.29
CA HIS A 45 20.29 -10.17 20.47
C HIS A 45 20.51 -8.64 20.38
N GLY A 46 19.58 -7.95 19.75
CA GLY A 46 19.50 -6.50 19.73
C GLY A 46 18.53 -6.07 20.82
N VAL A 47 19.02 -5.22 21.70
CA VAL A 47 18.32 -4.55 22.79
C VAL A 47 16.96 -4.07 22.31
N ILE A 48 15.88 -4.62 22.91
CA ILE A 48 14.51 -4.14 22.73
C ILE A 48 14.43 -2.77 23.40
N GLN A 49 14.59 -1.70 22.63
CA GLN A 49 14.17 -0.39 23.08
C GLN A 49 12.63 -0.41 23.15
N LYS A 50 12.11 -0.28 24.37
CA LYS A 50 10.70 0.01 24.63
C LYS A 50 10.36 1.38 24.04
N GLN A 51 9.99 1.42 22.78
CA GLN A 51 9.34 2.57 22.17
C GLN A 51 7.86 2.56 22.55
N GLY A 52 7.30 3.76 22.77
CA GLY A 52 6.03 4.01 23.45
C GLY A 52 4.82 3.22 22.95
N GLY A 53 3.78 3.13 23.77
CA GLY A 53 2.59 2.30 23.55
C GLY A 53 1.89 2.43 22.20
N GLU A 54 1.94 3.61 21.56
CA GLU A 54 1.32 3.86 20.25
C GLU A 54 1.99 3.10 19.09
N ASP A 55 3.33 2.96 19.11
CA ASP A 55 4.05 2.20 18.08
C ASP A 55 3.76 0.70 18.16
N ASN A 56 3.50 0.18 19.37
CA ASN A 56 3.12 -1.21 19.55
C ASN A 56 1.75 -1.51 18.96
N THR A 57 0.84 -0.58 19.06
CA THR A 57 -0.53 -0.65 18.53
C THR A 57 -0.54 -0.70 17.00
N LEU A 58 0.16 0.23 16.34
CA LEU A 58 0.28 0.24 14.88
C LEU A 58 1.01 -1.01 14.34
N ASN A 59 1.91 -1.60 15.13
CA ASN A 59 2.53 -2.88 14.79
C ASN A 59 1.51 -4.03 14.77
N GLY A 60 0.55 -4.07 15.71
CA GLY A 60 -0.56 -5.03 15.70
C GLY A 60 -1.46 -4.86 14.48
N VAL A 61 -1.84 -3.61 14.17
CA VAL A 61 -2.62 -3.29 12.96
C VAL A 61 -1.86 -3.75 11.69
N ALA A 62 -0.55 -3.50 11.61
CA ALA A 62 0.26 -3.93 10.47
C ALA A 62 0.33 -5.47 10.35
N ASP A 63 0.29 -6.23 11.46
CA ASP A 63 0.19 -7.69 11.42
C ASP A 63 -1.14 -8.16 10.84
N ARG A 64 -2.24 -7.56 11.26
CA ARG A 64 -3.57 -7.86 10.72
C ARG A 64 -3.68 -7.51 9.25
N LEU A 65 -3.20 -6.35 8.83
CA LEU A 65 -3.14 -5.97 7.41
C LEU A 65 -2.33 -6.95 6.57
N THR A 66 -1.22 -7.47 7.11
CA THR A 66 -0.40 -8.50 6.45
C THR A 66 -1.21 -9.78 6.25
N GLN A 67 -1.93 -10.25 7.28
CA GLN A 67 -2.77 -11.44 7.21
C GLN A 67 -3.91 -11.27 6.19
N ILE A 68 -4.57 -10.10 6.19
CA ILE A 68 -5.63 -9.79 5.23
C ILE A 68 -5.06 -9.81 3.79
N ALA A 69 -3.94 -9.13 3.55
CA ALA A 69 -3.32 -9.10 2.23
C ALA A 69 -2.89 -10.50 1.74
N ASP A 70 -2.44 -11.38 2.64
CA ASP A 70 -2.08 -12.75 2.32
C ASP A 70 -3.31 -13.65 2.06
N SER A 71 -4.46 -13.34 2.67
CA SER A 71 -5.71 -14.08 2.47
C SER A 71 -6.42 -13.70 1.17
N VAL A 72 -6.13 -12.54 0.62
CA VAL A 72 -6.73 -12.05 -0.63
C VAL A 72 -6.08 -12.74 -1.81
N GLN A 73 -6.82 -13.61 -2.48
CA GLN A 73 -6.38 -14.22 -3.73
C GLN A 73 -6.57 -13.22 -4.86
N ILE A 74 -5.47 -12.73 -5.40
CA ILE A 74 -5.48 -11.91 -6.60
C ILE A 74 -5.56 -12.88 -7.80
N THR A 75 -6.79 -13.17 -8.25
CA THR A 75 -7.01 -14.04 -9.42
C THR A 75 -6.52 -13.34 -10.68
N THR A 76 -5.79 -14.08 -11.49
CA THR A 76 -5.41 -13.67 -12.84
C THR A 76 -6.54 -14.08 -13.79
N ASP A 77 -7.57 -13.25 -13.93
CA ASP A 77 -8.39 -13.33 -15.12
C ASP A 77 -7.62 -12.65 -16.26
N ASP A 78 -7.39 -13.40 -17.33
CA ASP A 78 -6.62 -12.96 -18.48
C ASP A 78 -7.28 -11.73 -19.11
N ILE A 79 -6.65 -10.56 -18.92
CA ILE A 79 -7.02 -9.36 -19.65
C ILE A 79 -6.21 -9.38 -20.93
N GLU A 80 -6.88 -9.70 -22.05
CA GLU A 80 -6.28 -9.62 -23.37
C GLU A 80 -5.71 -8.22 -23.61
N ALA A 81 -4.41 -8.14 -23.86
CA ALA A 81 -3.70 -6.90 -24.17
C ALA A 81 -3.95 -6.56 -25.64
N ASP A 82 -4.80 -5.59 -25.93
CA ASP A 82 -4.86 -4.96 -27.24
C ASP A 82 -3.76 -3.89 -27.31
N GLY A 83 -2.87 -4.09 -28.27
CA GLY A 83 -1.57 -3.42 -28.33
C GLY A 83 -1.65 -1.97 -28.82
N THR A 84 -1.73 -1.04 -27.91
CA THR A 84 -1.32 0.35 -28.11
C THR A 84 -0.44 0.77 -26.94
N GLU A 85 0.75 1.33 -27.23
CA GLU A 85 1.72 1.83 -26.24
C GLU A 85 1.17 3.05 -25.46
N ASP A 86 0.01 2.90 -24.82
CA ASP A 86 -0.65 3.94 -24.05
C ASP A 86 -0.37 3.75 -22.55
N GLN A 87 -0.50 4.82 -21.78
CA GLN A 87 -0.35 4.84 -20.33
C GLN A 87 -1.18 3.73 -19.63
N ASN A 88 -2.26 3.31 -20.25
CA ASN A 88 -3.11 2.23 -19.79
C ASN A 88 -2.40 0.86 -19.81
N ASP A 89 -1.55 0.59 -20.81
CA ASP A 89 -0.78 -0.66 -20.89
C ASP A 89 0.29 -0.74 -19.80
N VAL A 90 0.92 0.39 -19.50
CA VAL A 90 1.86 0.48 -18.36
C VAL A 90 1.14 0.18 -17.04
N ILE A 91 -0.06 0.71 -16.84
CA ILE A 91 -0.87 0.46 -15.64
C ILE A 91 -1.24 -1.02 -15.56
N ARG A 92 -1.78 -1.61 -16.62
CA ARG A 92 -2.14 -3.03 -16.68
C ARG A 92 -0.93 -3.92 -16.38
N ARG A 93 0.19 -3.65 -17.03
CA ARG A 93 1.42 -4.42 -16.82
C ARG A 93 1.94 -4.32 -15.40
N LEU A 94 1.88 -3.14 -14.80
CA LEU A 94 2.24 -2.95 -13.38
C LEU A 94 1.29 -3.73 -12.46
N VAL A 95 -0.01 -3.69 -12.72
CA VAL A 95 -1.00 -4.45 -11.94
C VAL A 95 -0.75 -5.95 -12.05
N GLU A 96 -0.47 -6.47 -13.24
CA GLU A 96 -0.11 -7.89 -13.44
C GLU A 96 1.15 -8.27 -12.67
N LEU A 97 2.18 -7.43 -12.73
CA LEU A 97 3.42 -7.67 -12.00
C LEU A 97 3.24 -7.56 -10.48
N LEU A 98 2.36 -6.67 -10.03
CA LEU A 98 2.00 -6.57 -8.62
C LEU A 98 1.17 -7.76 -8.13
N LYS A 99 0.46 -8.46 -9.03
CA LYS A 99 -0.20 -9.73 -8.72
C LYS A 99 0.82 -10.87 -8.55
N ALA A 100 1.90 -10.85 -9.31
CA ALA A 100 2.95 -11.85 -9.20
C ALA A 100 3.69 -11.74 -7.85
N SER A 101 4.35 -12.83 -7.44
CA SER A 101 5.12 -12.87 -6.18
C SER A 101 6.17 -11.74 -6.14
N GLY A 102 6.24 -11.05 -4.99
CA GLY A 102 7.05 -9.82 -4.84
C GLY A 102 8.54 -9.94 -5.18
N ASP A 103 9.12 -11.16 -5.10
CA ASP A 103 10.54 -11.37 -5.42
C ASP A 103 10.83 -11.32 -6.93
N LYS A 104 9.83 -11.66 -7.75
CA LYS A 104 9.95 -11.62 -9.21
C LYS A 104 9.73 -10.23 -9.80
N LEU A 105 9.15 -9.32 -9.03
CA LEU A 105 8.78 -7.98 -9.52
C LEU A 105 10.00 -7.20 -10.02
N ASN A 106 11.11 -7.20 -9.26
CA ASN A 106 12.36 -6.53 -9.66
C ASN A 106 12.97 -7.15 -10.93
N GLU A 107 12.96 -8.48 -11.02
CA GLU A 107 13.49 -9.17 -12.20
C GLU A 107 12.69 -8.87 -13.45
N GLU A 108 11.37 -8.90 -13.37
CA GLU A 108 10.47 -8.62 -14.49
C GLU A 108 10.55 -7.16 -14.95
N ILE A 109 10.64 -6.20 -14.02
CA ILE A 109 10.82 -4.79 -14.35
C ILE A 109 12.19 -4.57 -15.01
N ASN A 110 13.25 -5.20 -14.51
CA ASN A 110 14.59 -5.09 -15.09
C ASN A 110 14.67 -5.73 -16.48
N ARG A 111 13.85 -6.72 -16.79
CA ARG A 111 13.74 -7.32 -18.12
C ARG A 111 12.95 -6.48 -19.10
N ASN A 112 12.17 -5.51 -18.64
CA ASN A 112 11.37 -4.62 -19.48
C ASN A 112 11.88 -3.17 -19.43
N PRO A 113 12.76 -2.77 -20.37
CA PRO A 113 13.38 -1.43 -20.36
C PRO A 113 12.36 -0.29 -20.54
N ILE A 114 11.24 -0.54 -21.21
CA ILE A 114 10.18 0.47 -21.40
C ILE A 114 9.51 0.74 -20.06
N LEU A 115 9.08 -0.30 -19.37
CA LEU A 115 8.45 -0.22 -18.05
C LEU A 115 9.40 0.40 -17.02
N GLN A 116 10.67 -0.03 -17.02
CA GLN A 116 11.71 0.54 -16.17
C GLN A 116 11.87 2.05 -16.38
N ARG A 117 11.97 2.48 -17.64
CA ARG A 117 12.07 3.91 -17.98
C ARG A 117 10.85 4.68 -17.52
N HIS A 118 9.64 4.18 -17.79
CA HIS A 118 8.39 4.81 -17.32
C HIS A 118 8.36 4.97 -15.81
N LEU A 119 8.73 3.95 -15.07
CA LEU A 119 8.80 4.04 -13.61
C LEU A 119 9.86 5.03 -13.15
N GLN A 120 11.02 5.09 -13.81
CA GLN A 120 12.08 6.04 -13.44
C GLN A 120 11.73 7.50 -13.73
N THR A 121 11.05 7.78 -14.84
CA THR A 121 10.81 9.15 -15.30
C THR A 121 9.44 9.69 -14.97
N SER A 122 8.43 8.83 -14.91
CA SER A 122 7.01 9.20 -14.84
C SER A 122 6.28 8.63 -13.61
N PHE A 123 7.02 8.19 -12.58
CA PHE A 123 6.39 7.71 -11.35
C PHE A 123 5.81 8.87 -10.54
N THR A 124 4.56 9.19 -10.86
CA THR A 124 3.76 10.24 -10.23
C THR A 124 2.71 9.66 -9.28
N TYR A 125 2.15 10.51 -8.41
CA TYR A 125 1.03 10.10 -7.57
C TYR A 125 -0.16 9.60 -8.39
N SER A 126 -0.48 10.26 -9.51
CA SER A 126 -1.58 9.84 -10.39
C SER A 126 -1.36 8.43 -10.98
N LEU A 127 -0.14 8.06 -11.34
CA LEU A 127 0.17 6.71 -11.78
C LEU A 127 -0.01 5.70 -10.62
N PHE A 128 0.53 6.02 -9.44
CA PHE A 128 0.37 5.20 -8.25
C PHE A 128 -1.11 4.98 -7.90
N GLU A 129 -1.91 6.04 -7.89
CA GLU A 129 -3.34 6.01 -7.60
C GLU A 129 -4.10 5.13 -8.60
N LYS A 130 -3.85 5.30 -9.90
CA LYS A 130 -4.49 4.48 -10.95
C LYS A 130 -4.13 3.01 -10.81
N VAL A 131 -2.86 2.68 -10.61
CA VAL A 131 -2.40 1.28 -10.41
C VAL A 131 -3.06 0.67 -9.19
N THR A 132 -3.07 1.40 -8.07
CA THR A 132 -3.68 0.92 -6.82
C THR A 132 -5.18 0.73 -6.99
N SER A 133 -5.90 1.72 -7.52
CA SER A 133 -7.35 1.65 -7.73
C SER A 133 -7.74 0.53 -8.70
N THR A 134 -6.99 0.34 -9.79
CA THR A 134 -7.24 -0.76 -10.73
C THR A 134 -7.06 -2.12 -10.05
N LEU A 135 -5.99 -2.29 -9.27
CA LEU A 135 -5.77 -3.53 -8.51
C LEU A 135 -6.91 -3.78 -7.52
N LEU A 136 -7.33 -2.76 -6.77
CA LEU A 136 -8.43 -2.86 -5.82
C LEU A 136 -9.75 -3.26 -6.48
N GLN A 137 -10.09 -2.65 -7.61
CA GLN A 137 -11.29 -2.98 -8.38
C GLN A 137 -11.29 -4.45 -8.83
N MET A 138 -10.15 -4.94 -9.33
CA MET A 138 -10.01 -6.33 -9.76
C MET A 138 -10.20 -7.33 -8.63
N VAL A 139 -9.70 -6.99 -7.43
CA VAL A 139 -9.70 -7.90 -6.28
C VAL A 139 -11.02 -7.85 -5.53
N THR A 140 -11.57 -6.66 -5.30
CA THR A 140 -12.78 -6.51 -4.47
C THR A 140 -14.08 -6.59 -5.28
N GLY A 141 -14.00 -6.56 -6.61
CA GLY A 141 -15.17 -6.54 -7.49
C GLY A 141 -16.03 -5.27 -7.36
N VAL A 142 -15.57 -4.29 -6.62
CA VAL A 142 -16.27 -3.01 -6.39
C VAL A 142 -15.77 -2.01 -7.42
N GLY A 143 -16.43 -1.94 -8.58
CA GLY A 143 -16.02 -0.97 -9.59
C GLY A 143 -16.48 -1.27 -11.01
N GLY A 144 -17.18 -2.38 -11.25
CA GLY A 144 -17.90 -2.57 -12.49
C GLY A 144 -19.14 -1.69 -12.48
N ASP A 145 -19.37 -0.95 -13.57
CA ASP A 145 -20.62 -0.25 -13.88
C ASP A 145 -21.76 -1.26 -14.12
N ASP A 146 -22.04 -2.09 -13.12
CA ASP A 146 -23.19 -2.97 -13.15
C ASP A 146 -24.36 -2.27 -12.44
N PRO A 147 -25.31 -1.69 -13.18
CA PRO A 147 -26.44 -0.97 -12.59
C PRO A 147 -27.37 -1.89 -11.80
N VAL A 148 -27.21 -3.20 -11.91
CA VAL A 148 -28.04 -4.19 -11.21
C VAL A 148 -27.51 -4.52 -9.81
N ALA A 149 -26.22 -4.30 -9.54
CA ALA A 149 -25.62 -4.53 -8.21
C ALA A 149 -26.03 -3.46 -7.16
N ARG A 150 -26.73 -2.40 -7.55
CA ARG A 150 -27.13 -1.29 -6.66
C ARG A 150 -28.43 -1.49 -5.89
N VAL A 151 -29.12 -2.62 -6.04
CA VAL A 151 -30.47 -2.83 -5.43
C VAL A 151 -30.41 -3.58 -4.09
N GLY A 152 -29.24 -4.02 -3.63
CA GLY A 152 -29.08 -4.57 -2.30
C GLY A 152 -28.05 -3.73 -1.54
N TYR A 153 -28.43 -3.03 -0.46
CA TYR A 153 -27.47 -2.49 0.49
C TYR A 153 -26.57 -3.64 0.95
N PRO A 154 -25.25 -3.60 0.72
CA PRO A 154 -24.38 -4.62 1.28
C PRO A 154 -24.56 -4.61 2.80
N ALA A 155 -24.67 -5.78 3.40
CA ALA A 155 -24.70 -5.86 4.87
C ALA A 155 -23.48 -5.09 5.42
N PRO A 156 -23.63 -4.30 6.49
CA PRO A 156 -22.56 -3.45 7.01
C PRO A 156 -21.25 -4.21 7.24
N GLU A 157 -21.32 -5.46 7.65
CA GLU A 157 -20.15 -6.35 7.79
C GLU A 157 -19.39 -6.60 6.49
N LYS A 158 -20.10 -6.67 5.35
CA LYS A 158 -19.48 -6.85 4.03
C LYS A 158 -18.74 -5.59 3.59
N GLU A 159 -19.30 -4.41 3.86
CA GLU A 159 -18.67 -3.14 3.55
C GLU A 159 -17.39 -2.93 4.37
N GLU A 160 -17.44 -3.21 5.67
CA GLU A 160 -16.27 -3.13 6.55
C GLU A 160 -15.15 -4.07 6.10
N ARG A 161 -15.49 -5.31 5.74
CA ARG A 161 -14.52 -6.27 5.23
C ARG A 161 -13.86 -5.77 3.96
N VAL A 162 -14.63 -5.27 3.01
CA VAL A 162 -14.11 -4.71 1.75
C VAL A 162 -13.18 -3.53 2.03
N GLN A 163 -13.52 -2.64 2.95
CA GLN A 163 -12.66 -1.51 3.31
C GLN A 163 -11.34 -1.97 3.93
N ARG A 164 -11.37 -2.97 4.83
CA ARG A 164 -10.16 -3.56 5.42
C ARG A 164 -9.26 -4.21 4.35
N GLU A 165 -9.85 -4.94 3.41
CA GLU A 165 -9.15 -5.55 2.27
C GLU A 165 -8.50 -4.49 1.38
N GLN A 166 -9.21 -3.40 1.07
CA GLN A 166 -8.68 -2.29 0.27
C GLN A 166 -7.50 -1.60 0.95
N ILE A 167 -7.58 -1.34 2.26
CA ILE A 167 -6.46 -0.77 3.02
C ILE A 167 -5.25 -1.71 3.01
N ALA A 168 -5.46 -3.00 3.22
CA ALA A 168 -4.40 -4.00 3.22
C ALA A 168 -3.69 -4.08 1.85
N LEU A 169 -4.45 -4.05 0.77
CA LEU A 169 -3.91 -4.06 -0.59
C LEU A 169 -3.18 -2.76 -0.93
N ALA A 170 -3.67 -1.60 -0.51
CA ALA A 170 -2.97 -0.33 -0.69
C ALA A 170 -1.61 -0.34 0.04
N CYS A 171 -1.55 -0.93 1.24
CA CYS A 171 -0.29 -1.15 1.96
C CYS A 171 0.63 -2.11 1.20
N GLU A 172 0.09 -3.19 0.64
CA GLU A 172 0.87 -4.17 -0.13
C GLU A 172 1.45 -3.57 -1.41
N VAL A 173 0.66 -2.83 -2.19
CA VAL A 173 1.14 -2.08 -3.37
C VAL A 173 2.27 -1.14 -2.99
N THR A 174 2.08 -0.36 -1.92
CA THR A 174 3.11 0.55 -1.41
C THR A 174 4.39 -0.19 -1.04
N SER A 175 4.26 -1.31 -0.33
CA SER A 175 5.41 -2.14 0.08
C SER A 175 6.16 -2.72 -1.12
N ARG A 176 5.46 -3.22 -2.12
CA ARG A 176 6.06 -3.77 -3.34
C ARG A 176 6.77 -2.70 -4.17
N LEU A 177 6.13 -1.56 -4.37
CA LEU A 177 6.73 -0.45 -5.12
C LEU A 177 7.90 0.20 -4.36
N SER A 178 7.86 0.22 -3.01
CA SER A 178 8.97 0.70 -2.19
C SER A 178 10.20 -0.23 -2.22
N ALA A 179 9.99 -1.50 -2.55
CA ALA A 179 11.08 -2.48 -2.66
C ALA A 179 11.79 -2.44 -4.02
N LEU A 180 11.28 -1.67 -4.99
CA LEU A 180 11.93 -1.49 -6.28
C LEU A 180 13.15 -0.58 -6.13
N ASP A 181 14.28 -1.00 -6.69
CA ASP A 181 15.54 -0.25 -6.67
C ASP A 181 15.54 0.99 -7.59
N LEU A 182 14.37 1.35 -8.11
CA LEU A 182 14.23 2.43 -9.11
C LEU A 182 14.03 3.82 -8.52
N HIS A 183 13.55 3.89 -7.27
CA HIS A 183 13.20 5.15 -6.61
C HIS A 183 13.62 5.17 -5.16
N PRO A 184 13.83 6.38 -4.58
CA PRO A 184 13.91 6.51 -3.13
C PRO A 184 12.65 5.90 -2.51
N MET A 185 12.81 5.02 -1.53
CA MET A 185 11.72 4.38 -0.78
C MET A 185 10.70 5.40 -0.27
N SER A 186 11.16 6.60 0.07
CA SER A 186 10.35 7.73 0.52
C SER A 186 9.25 8.14 -0.45
N ARG A 187 9.49 8.04 -1.77
CA ARG A 187 8.49 8.45 -2.77
C ARG A 187 7.28 7.52 -2.78
N ALA A 188 7.49 6.21 -2.85
CA ALA A 188 6.39 5.24 -2.80
C ALA A 188 5.64 5.29 -1.46
N MET A 189 6.39 5.44 -0.36
CA MET A 189 5.82 5.63 0.98
C MET A 189 4.95 6.88 1.07
N GLY A 190 5.42 8.01 0.51
CA GLY A 190 4.65 9.25 0.45
C GLY A 190 3.36 9.10 -0.34
N PHE A 191 3.41 8.44 -1.49
CA PHE A 191 2.22 8.18 -2.31
C PHE A 191 1.23 7.25 -1.61
N GLY A 192 1.71 6.18 -0.98
CA GLY A 192 0.87 5.26 -0.21
C GLY A 192 0.20 5.94 0.98
N THR A 193 0.94 6.75 1.73
CA THR A 193 0.40 7.53 2.84
C THR A 193 -0.71 8.47 2.36
N ARG A 194 -0.45 9.23 1.31
CA ARG A 194 -1.42 10.14 0.72
C ARG A 194 -2.68 9.38 0.25
N TYR A 195 -2.51 8.26 -0.43
CA TYR A 195 -3.63 7.43 -0.90
C TYR A 195 -4.51 6.98 0.27
N ILE A 196 -3.91 6.45 1.34
CA ILE A 196 -4.66 6.02 2.53
C ILE A 196 -5.36 7.21 3.18
N GLN A 197 -4.72 8.38 3.26
CA GLN A 197 -5.31 9.59 3.81
C GLN A 197 -6.53 10.06 3.02
N GLU A 198 -6.44 10.08 1.70
CA GLU A 198 -7.51 10.56 0.82
C GLU A 198 -8.70 9.59 0.77
N HIS A 199 -8.45 8.27 0.75
CA HIS A 199 -9.50 7.29 0.47
C HIS A 199 -10.02 6.55 1.72
N HIS A 200 -9.22 6.39 2.78
CA HIS A 200 -9.57 5.49 3.88
C HIS A 200 -9.58 6.14 5.27
N THR A 201 -8.79 7.17 5.53
CA THR A 201 -8.67 7.76 6.87
C THR A 201 -10.00 8.27 7.42
N ALA A 202 -10.87 8.84 6.58
CA ALA A 202 -12.18 9.30 7.03
C ALA A 202 -13.06 8.14 7.50
N TRP A 203 -12.99 6.99 6.83
CA TRP A 203 -13.69 5.77 7.23
C TRP A 203 -13.12 5.20 8.52
N VAL A 204 -11.81 5.07 8.65
CA VAL A 204 -11.12 4.58 9.86
C VAL A 204 -11.49 5.43 11.08
N LYS A 205 -11.47 6.76 10.95
CA LYS A 205 -11.85 7.67 12.04
C LYS A 205 -13.30 7.50 12.49
N ARG A 206 -14.22 7.28 11.54
CA ARG A 206 -15.65 7.03 11.87
C ARG A 206 -15.86 5.71 12.63
N HIS A 207 -14.98 4.73 12.45
CA HIS A 207 -15.02 3.42 13.10
C HIS A 207 -14.12 3.34 14.35
N GLY A 208 -13.71 4.48 14.90
CA GLY A 208 -12.97 4.55 16.18
C GLY A 208 -11.45 4.44 16.07
N GLY A 209 -10.90 4.62 14.87
CA GLY A 209 -9.46 4.63 14.64
C GLY A 209 -8.88 3.26 14.27
N TRP A 210 -7.59 3.24 13.96
CA TRP A 210 -6.88 2.09 13.43
C TRP A 210 -7.01 0.84 14.29
N ASN A 211 -6.94 0.99 15.62
CA ASN A 211 -7.07 -0.14 16.54
C ASN A 211 -8.44 -0.80 16.46
N ASN A 212 -9.51 -0.01 16.61
CA ASN A 212 -10.86 -0.54 16.63
C ASN A 212 -11.23 -1.23 15.32
N VAL A 213 -10.74 -0.70 14.18
CA VAL A 213 -11.02 -1.28 12.87
C VAL A 213 -10.36 -2.65 12.69
N PHE A 214 -9.20 -2.89 13.28
CA PHE A 214 -8.42 -4.11 13.08
C PHE A 214 -8.28 -4.99 14.33
N ASP A 215 -8.82 -4.58 15.47
CA ASP A 215 -8.74 -5.32 16.75
C ASP A 215 -9.98 -6.21 17.02
N SER A 216 -10.98 -6.15 16.11
CA SER A 216 -12.21 -6.93 16.24
C SER A 216 -11.98 -8.37 15.77
N ASP A 217 -11.64 -9.21 16.76
CA ASP A 217 -11.95 -10.64 16.87
C ASP A 217 -11.80 -11.12 18.32
#